data_3ae4780d0d5c6c4287ce00e57991ae05
#
_entry.id   3ae4780d0d5c6c4287ce00e57991ae05
#
_cell.length_a   1.000
_cell.length_b   1.000
_cell.length_c   1.000
_cell.angle_alpha   90.00
_cell.angle_beta   90.00
_cell.angle_gamma   90.00
#
_symmetry.space_group_name_H-M   'P 1'
#
loop_
_entity.id
_entity.type
_entity.pdbx_description
1 polymer ?
#
loop_
_entity_poly.entity_id
_entity_poly.type
_entity_poly.pdbx_seq_one_letter_code
_entity_poly.pdbx_strand_id
1 'polypeptide(L)'
;AEQTNKTIAVAVTDLETGQEININPDEAFHPASTIKVHVMLEVFHQAEQGLFALEDCLPIANSFTSIADGSKFSLEQSEDAEQTLYPRMGEEESIAELTRLMIVRSSNLATNILLEKVGAKHVQDFIHSLGIPGVRLVRGVEDAAAFRRGMNNSATARGLTQTMELIAEKKVVSEQASEKMIEILLGQEFKESIPALLPKSVKVAHKTGWTGDVYHDTGIVYPDGRRPYALSIMTRGFSEAQPDEAHARMAEISKFIYDKLQ
;
A
#
# COMPACT_ATOMS: atom_id res chain seq x y z
N ALA A 1 -22.38 -24.56 2.65
CA ALA A 1 -21.63 -23.41 2.13
C ALA A 1 -21.96 -22.25 3.05
N GLU A 2 -21.01 -21.80 3.88
CA GLU A 2 -21.15 -20.55 4.61
C GLU A 2 -21.26 -19.42 3.58
N GLN A 3 -22.38 -18.70 3.65
CA GLN A 3 -22.55 -17.46 2.91
C GLN A 3 -21.62 -16.43 3.55
N THR A 4 -20.37 -16.34 3.10
CA THR A 4 -19.48 -15.25 3.49
C THR A 4 -20.09 -13.96 2.97
N ASN A 5 -20.51 -13.07 3.87
CA ASN A 5 -21.01 -11.75 3.49
C ASN A 5 -19.85 -10.95 2.87
N LYS A 6 -19.80 -10.90 1.55
CA LYS A 6 -18.81 -10.10 0.82
C LYS A 6 -19.05 -8.62 1.08
N THR A 7 -18.04 -7.93 1.51
CA THR A 7 -18.05 -6.48 1.74
C THR A 7 -17.11 -5.80 0.77
N ILE A 8 -17.56 -4.73 0.15
CA ILE A 8 -16.76 -3.91 -0.76
C ILE A 8 -16.85 -2.45 -0.29
N ALA A 9 -15.71 -1.80 -0.19
CA ALA A 9 -15.61 -0.37 0.00
C ALA A 9 -14.89 0.27 -1.18
N VAL A 10 -15.40 1.41 -1.62
CA VAL A 10 -14.83 2.18 -2.74
C VAL A 10 -14.78 3.64 -2.35
N ALA A 11 -13.66 4.28 -2.63
CA ALA A 11 -13.55 5.73 -2.57
C ALA A 11 -12.81 6.23 -3.82
N VAL A 12 -13.33 7.31 -4.40
CA VAL A 12 -12.78 7.98 -5.58
C VAL A 12 -12.75 9.47 -5.33
N THR A 13 -11.65 10.12 -5.69
CA THR A 13 -11.56 11.57 -5.81
C THR A 13 -11.11 11.93 -7.23
N ASP A 14 -11.98 12.59 -7.98
CA ASP A 14 -11.63 13.15 -9.28
C ASP A 14 -10.84 14.46 -9.09
N LEU A 15 -9.56 14.45 -9.45
CA LEU A 15 -8.69 15.61 -9.23
C LEU A 15 -8.90 16.75 -10.25
N GLU A 16 -9.76 16.56 -11.24
CA GLU A 16 -10.14 17.60 -12.18
C GLU A 16 -11.30 18.45 -11.65
N THR A 17 -12.31 17.77 -11.10
CA THR A 17 -13.57 18.41 -10.68
C THR A 17 -13.71 18.52 -9.15
N GLY A 18 -12.93 17.74 -8.40
CA GLY A 18 -13.10 17.57 -6.96
C GLY A 18 -14.29 16.69 -6.57
N GLN A 19 -14.93 16.03 -7.55
CA GLN A 19 -16.05 15.13 -7.26
C GLN A 19 -15.59 13.86 -6.56
N GLU A 20 -16.35 13.43 -5.56
CA GLU A 20 -16.15 12.15 -4.88
C GLU A 20 -17.25 11.15 -5.23
N ILE A 21 -16.86 9.86 -5.33
CA ILE A 21 -17.77 8.71 -5.44
C ILE A 21 -17.40 7.73 -4.34
N ASN A 22 -18.32 7.45 -3.43
CA ASN A 22 -18.05 6.71 -2.22
C ASN A 22 -19.08 5.59 -1.98
N ILE A 23 -18.60 4.37 -1.66
CA ILE A 23 -19.38 3.23 -1.19
C ILE A 23 -18.67 2.68 0.05
N ASN A 24 -19.31 2.70 1.21
CA ASN A 24 -18.73 2.26 2.49
C ASN A 24 -17.32 2.82 2.75
N PRO A 25 -17.02 4.10 2.44
CA PRO A 25 -15.65 4.60 2.37
C PRO A 25 -14.92 4.58 3.71
N ASP A 26 -15.65 4.58 4.81
CA ASP A 26 -15.14 4.64 6.19
C ASP A 26 -15.17 3.26 6.89
N GLU A 27 -15.57 2.20 6.19
CA GLU A 27 -15.47 0.81 6.68
C GLU A 27 -13.99 0.45 6.90
N ALA A 28 -13.68 -0.05 8.10
CA ALA A 28 -12.32 -0.42 8.47
C ALA A 28 -12.00 -1.85 8.02
N PHE A 29 -10.87 -2.02 7.33
CA PHE A 29 -10.34 -3.30 6.88
C PHE A 29 -8.94 -3.55 7.44
N HIS A 30 -8.53 -4.81 7.51
CA HIS A 30 -7.11 -5.15 7.55
C HIS A 30 -6.48 -4.65 6.24
N PRO A 31 -5.45 -3.80 6.25
CA PRO A 31 -5.03 -3.09 5.04
C PRO A 31 -4.23 -3.96 4.06
N ALA A 32 -3.83 -5.17 4.48
CA ALA A 32 -2.87 -5.98 3.76
C ALA A 32 -1.65 -5.14 3.34
N SER A 33 -1.12 -5.35 2.13
CA SER A 33 0.06 -4.62 1.66
C SER A 33 -0.20 -3.19 1.17
N THR A 34 -1.45 -2.70 1.16
CA THR A 34 -1.71 -1.28 0.82
C THR A 34 -1.12 -0.32 1.85
N ILE A 35 -0.94 -0.77 3.10
CA ILE A 35 -0.31 0.02 4.17
C ILE A 35 1.15 0.41 3.86
N LYS A 36 1.84 -0.32 2.98
CA LYS A 36 3.23 -0.08 2.57
C LYS A 36 3.43 1.28 1.90
N VAL A 37 2.38 1.84 1.31
CA VAL A 37 2.42 3.21 0.79
C VAL A 37 2.78 4.20 1.90
N HIS A 38 2.22 4.04 3.09
CA HIS A 38 2.50 4.93 4.23
C HIS A 38 3.92 4.77 4.77
N VAL A 39 4.49 3.54 4.69
CA VAL A 39 5.92 3.33 5.00
C VAL A 39 6.79 4.09 3.99
N MET A 40 6.45 4.01 2.70
CA MET A 40 7.14 4.78 1.65
C MET A 40 7.05 6.29 1.92
N LEU A 41 5.89 6.82 2.31
CA LEU A 41 5.75 8.24 2.67
C LEU A 41 6.76 8.65 3.75
N GLU A 42 6.88 7.87 4.82
CA GLU A 42 7.78 8.16 5.93
C GLU A 42 9.26 8.01 5.54
N VAL A 43 9.61 7.03 4.69
CA VAL A 43 10.97 6.90 4.15
C VAL A 43 11.37 8.19 3.42
N PHE A 44 10.51 8.69 2.53
CA PHE A 44 10.78 9.93 1.81
C PHE A 44 10.77 11.16 2.72
N HIS A 45 9.89 11.18 3.72
CA HIS A 45 9.82 12.27 4.70
C HIS A 45 11.12 12.39 5.51
N GLN A 46 11.64 11.29 6.05
CA GLN A 46 12.89 11.30 6.81
C GLN A 46 14.11 11.58 5.91
N ALA A 47 14.11 11.11 4.67
CA ALA A 47 15.16 11.42 3.71
C ALA A 47 15.19 12.93 3.38
N GLU A 48 14.02 13.57 3.19
CA GLU A 48 13.92 15.02 2.96
C GLU A 48 14.40 15.85 4.18
N GLN A 49 14.23 15.30 5.40
CA GLN A 49 14.77 15.90 6.62
C GLN A 49 16.27 15.69 6.78
N GLY A 50 16.93 14.96 5.88
CA GLY A 50 18.38 14.69 5.94
C GLY A 50 18.80 13.69 6.99
N LEU A 51 17.87 12.85 7.51
CA LEU A 51 18.19 11.80 8.49
C LEU A 51 18.96 10.63 7.84
N PHE A 52 18.83 10.45 6.54
CA PHE A 52 19.60 9.54 5.69
C PHE A 52 19.37 9.90 4.21
N ALA A 53 20.23 9.38 3.34
CA ALA A 53 20.01 9.44 1.89
C ALA A 53 19.33 8.17 1.40
N LEU A 54 18.55 8.24 0.31
CA LEU A 54 17.92 7.05 -0.28
C LEU A 54 18.96 6.05 -0.82
N GLU A 55 20.14 6.53 -1.14
CA GLU A 55 21.31 5.76 -1.58
C GLU A 55 22.05 5.06 -0.42
N ASP A 56 21.79 5.43 0.83
CA ASP A 56 22.36 4.75 1.99
C ASP A 56 21.88 3.30 2.04
N CYS A 57 22.79 2.39 2.46
CA CYS A 57 22.51 0.97 2.51
C CYS A 57 22.11 0.51 3.90
N LEU A 58 21.24 -0.49 3.96
CA LEU A 58 20.82 -1.18 5.17
C LEU A 58 21.17 -2.67 5.06
N PRO A 59 21.52 -3.33 6.18
CA PRO A 59 21.78 -4.77 6.16
C PRO A 59 20.49 -5.53 5.85
N ILE A 60 20.60 -6.51 4.95
CA ILE A 60 19.52 -7.47 4.69
C ILE A 60 19.48 -8.46 5.85
N ALA A 61 18.53 -8.28 6.76
CA ALA A 61 18.39 -9.12 7.96
C ALA A 61 16.93 -9.54 8.14
N ASN A 62 16.72 -10.80 8.50
CA ASN A 62 15.39 -11.36 8.78
C ASN A 62 15.25 -11.70 10.27
N SER A 63 15.34 -10.67 11.11
CA SER A 63 15.16 -10.81 12.55
C SER A 63 14.61 -9.50 13.11
N PHE A 64 13.33 -9.48 13.43
CA PHE A 64 12.58 -8.30 13.84
C PHE A 64 12.13 -8.41 15.29
N THR A 65 11.73 -7.28 15.89
CA THR A 65 11.28 -7.23 17.27
C THR A 65 9.77 -6.98 17.33
N SER A 66 9.04 -7.91 17.96
CA SER A 66 7.60 -7.72 18.17
C SER A 66 7.33 -6.52 19.08
N ILE A 67 6.37 -5.69 18.67
CA ILE A 67 5.91 -4.57 19.50
C ILE A 67 5.07 -5.02 20.71
N ALA A 68 4.63 -6.27 20.71
CA ALA A 68 3.75 -6.80 21.75
C ALA A 68 4.50 -7.14 23.06
N ASP A 69 5.73 -7.67 22.95
CA ASP A 69 6.46 -8.22 24.09
C ASP A 69 8.00 -8.17 23.94
N GLY A 70 8.51 -7.62 22.84
CA GLY A 70 9.93 -7.54 22.55
C GLY A 70 10.55 -8.86 22.09
N SER A 71 9.76 -9.92 21.88
CA SER A 71 10.27 -11.18 21.32
C SER A 71 10.77 -11.00 19.89
N LYS A 72 11.76 -11.82 19.51
CA LYS A 72 12.24 -11.84 18.13
C LYS A 72 11.35 -12.73 17.26
N PHE A 73 11.14 -12.31 16.01
CA PHE A 73 10.48 -13.09 14.96
C PHE A 73 11.19 -12.90 13.63
N SER A 74 10.97 -13.84 12.73
CA SER A 74 11.44 -13.80 11.34
C SER A 74 10.30 -14.09 10.40
N LEU A 75 10.46 -13.71 9.13
CA LEU A 75 9.51 -13.98 8.06
C LEU A 75 9.85 -15.30 7.37
N GLU A 76 8.82 -16.00 6.89
CA GLU A 76 8.99 -17.20 6.07
C GLU A 76 9.13 -16.80 4.59
N GLN A 77 10.26 -17.19 3.95
CA GLN A 77 10.51 -16.85 2.55
C GLN A 77 9.39 -17.28 1.61
N SER A 78 8.76 -18.43 1.85
CA SER A 78 7.68 -18.97 1.02
C SER A 78 6.40 -18.12 1.06
N GLU A 79 6.22 -17.30 2.10
CA GLU A 79 5.05 -16.44 2.29
C GLU A 79 5.28 -15.01 1.76
N ASP A 80 6.51 -14.67 1.35
CA ASP A 80 6.83 -13.37 0.76
C ASP A 80 6.68 -13.41 -0.76
N ALA A 81 5.95 -12.45 -1.33
CA ALA A 81 5.78 -12.31 -2.77
C ALA A 81 7.10 -11.97 -3.49
N GLU A 82 8.07 -11.42 -2.77
CA GLU A 82 9.41 -11.07 -3.23
C GLU A 82 10.46 -11.91 -2.48
N GLN A 83 11.21 -12.74 -3.17
CA GLN A 83 12.13 -13.70 -2.56
C GLN A 83 13.60 -13.45 -2.84
N THR A 84 13.94 -12.44 -3.66
CA THR A 84 15.33 -12.23 -4.11
C THR A 84 16.25 -11.67 -3.03
N LEU A 85 15.70 -11.09 -1.95
CA LEU A 85 16.48 -10.62 -0.81
C LEU A 85 16.93 -11.77 0.13
N TYR A 86 16.16 -12.86 0.23
CA TYR A 86 16.45 -13.92 1.20
C TYR A 86 17.80 -14.65 0.97
N PRO A 87 18.23 -14.96 -0.28
CA PRO A 87 19.56 -15.52 -0.52
C PRO A 87 20.71 -14.56 -0.18
N ARG A 88 20.43 -13.27 0.00
CA ARG A 88 21.40 -12.21 0.23
C ARG A 88 21.50 -11.77 1.70
N MET A 89 21.08 -12.63 2.64
CA MET A 89 21.16 -12.32 4.08
C MET A 89 22.61 -12.01 4.50
N GLY A 90 22.79 -10.89 5.21
CA GLY A 90 24.10 -10.38 5.63
C GLY A 90 24.78 -9.46 4.62
N GLU A 91 24.27 -9.33 3.40
CA GLU A 91 24.64 -8.26 2.47
C GLU A 91 23.89 -6.96 2.82
N GLU A 92 24.16 -5.92 2.06
CA GLU A 92 23.48 -4.63 2.20
C GLU A 92 22.67 -4.31 0.92
N GLU A 93 21.60 -3.54 1.09
CA GLU A 93 20.82 -3.01 -0.01
C GLU A 93 20.44 -1.56 0.26
N SER A 94 20.34 -0.73 -0.79
CA SER A 94 19.98 0.66 -0.68
C SER A 94 18.53 0.85 -0.19
N ILE A 95 18.28 1.92 0.56
CA ILE A 95 16.94 2.29 1.01
C ILE A 95 16.02 2.50 -0.21
N ALA A 96 16.54 3.08 -1.30
CA ALA A 96 15.79 3.26 -2.54
C ALA A 96 15.32 1.92 -3.11
N GLU A 97 16.19 0.91 -3.24
CA GLU A 97 15.83 -0.40 -3.80
C GLU A 97 14.92 -1.18 -2.84
N LEU A 98 15.16 -1.15 -1.53
CA LEU A 98 14.24 -1.74 -0.54
C LEU A 98 12.84 -1.11 -0.66
N THR A 99 12.75 0.22 -0.83
CA THR A 99 11.47 0.92 -1.02
C THR A 99 10.79 0.50 -2.32
N ARG A 100 11.55 0.35 -3.41
CA ARG A 100 11.04 -0.13 -4.69
C ARG A 100 10.51 -1.56 -4.58
N LEU A 101 11.27 -2.49 -3.99
CA LEU A 101 10.84 -3.88 -3.79
C LEU A 101 9.60 -3.98 -2.88
N MET A 102 9.53 -3.19 -1.82
CA MET A 102 8.37 -3.10 -0.94
C MET A 102 7.09 -2.73 -1.71
N ILE A 103 7.16 -1.79 -2.63
CA ILE A 103 6.00 -1.31 -3.39
C ILE A 103 5.74 -2.17 -4.62
N VAL A 104 6.73 -2.34 -5.49
CA VAL A 104 6.57 -2.94 -6.82
C VAL A 104 6.29 -4.44 -6.75
N ARG A 105 6.98 -5.16 -5.86
CA ARG A 105 6.85 -6.62 -5.64
C ARG A 105 6.23 -6.99 -4.30
N SER A 106 5.83 -5.98 -3.54
CA SER A 106 5.18 -6.21 -2.24
C SER A 106 6.05 -6.96 -1.21
N SER A 107 7.39 -6.81 -1.24
CA SER A 107 8.29 -7.49 -0.30
C SER A 107 7.92 -7.22 1.16
N ASN A 108 7.67 -8.27 1.92
CA ASN A 108 7.47 -8.21 3.37
C ASN A 108 8.80 -7.98 4.10
N LEU A 109 9.87 -8.62 3.63
CA LEU A 109 11.20 -8.47 4.20
C LEU A 109 11.69 -7.01 4.08
N ALA A 110 11.62 -6.41 2.89
CA ALA A 110 11.98 -5.01 2.69
C ALA A 110 11.11 -4.08 3.55
N THR A 111 9.81 -4.40 3.71
CA THR A 111 8.90 -3.61 4.56
C THR A 111 9.38 -3.56 6.01
N ASN A 112 9.72 -4.71 6.60
CA ASN A 112 10.13 -4.76 7.99
C ASN A 112 11.53 -4.14 8.20
N ILE A 113 12.47 -4.32 7.26
CA ILE A 113 13.78 -3.64 7.29
C ILE A 113 13.59 -2.11 7.30
N LEU A 114 12.73 -1.59 6.41
CA LEU A 114 12.44 -0.16 6.36
C LEU A 114 11.70 0.33 7.61
N LEU A 115 10.74 -0.45 8.13
CA LEU A 115 10.04 -0.10 9.37
C LEU A 115 10.96 -0.08 10.60
N GLU A 116 11.97 -0.95 10.68
CA GLU A 116 12.99 -0.85 11.74
C GLU A 116 13.84 0.42 11.60
N LYS A 117 14.09 0.86 10.35
CA LYS A 117 14.85 2.09 10.09
C LYS A 117 14.04 3.35 10.44
N VAL A 118 12.81 3.47 9.93
CA VAL A 118 12.01 4.70 10.08
C VAL A 118 11.14 4.72 11.34
N GLY A 119 10.75 3.56 11.87
CA GLY A 119 9.92 3.41 13.05
C GLY A 119 8.41 3.49 12.76
N ALA A 120 7.66 2.46 13.15
CA ALA A 120 6.20 2.41 12.93
C ALA A 120 5.46 3.60 13.58
N LYS A 121 5.93 4.09 14.73
CA LYS A 121 5.35 5.27 15.39
C LYS A 121 5.51 6.52 14.54
N HIS A 122 6.66 6.74 13.92
CA HIS A 122 6.89 7.91 13.07
C HIS A 122 5.99 7.85 11.83
N VAL A 123 5.83 6.67 11.21
CA VAL A 123 4.86 6.48 10.13
C VAL A 123 3.47 6.92 10.56
N GLN A 124 3.00 6.47 11.75
CA GLN A 124 1.67 6.84 12.25
C GLN A 124 1.56 8.33 12.57
N ASP A 125 2.58 8.93 13.15
CA ASP A 125 2.61 10.36 13.47
C ASP A 125 2.56 11.19 12.17
N PHE A 126 3.26 10.75 11.11
CA PHE A 126 3.23 11.42 9.81
C PHE A 126 1.86 11.30 9.13
N ILE A 127 1.23 10.12 9.15
CA ILE A 127 -0.16 9.93 8.68
C ILE A 127 -1.10 10.93 9.36
N HIS A 128 -1.00 11.09 10.69
CA HIS A 128 -1.81 12.05 11.44
C HIS A 128 -1.52 13.50 11.04
N SER A 129 -0.26 13.86 10.82
CA SER A 129 0.12 15.22 10.44
C SER A 129 -0.41 15.62 9.06
N LEU A 130 -0.61 14.63 8.17
CA LEU A 130 -1.22 14.81 6.85
C LEU A 130 -2.75 14.86 6.89
N GLY A 131 -3.37 14.63 8.07
CA GLY A 131 -4.82 14.61 8.24
C GLY A 131 -5.51 13.44 7.55
N ILE A 132 -4.79 12.33 7.28
CA ILE A 132 -5.34 11.14 6.63
C ILE A 132 -6.22 10.37 7.63
N PRO A 133 -7.54 10.21 7.38
CA PRO A 133 -8.43 9.54 8.30
C PRO A 133 -8.40 8.02 8.12
N GLY A 134 -8.75 7.29 9.19
CA GLY A 134 -9.04 5.85 9.10
C GLY A 134 -7.85 4.95 8.74
N VAL A 135 -6.61 5.48 8.76
CA VAL A 135 -5.40 4.69 8.56
C VAL A 135 -4.65 4.57 9.87
N ARG A 136 -4.34 3.34 10.25
CA ARG A 136 -3.62 3.02 11.47
C ARG A 136 -2.51 2.02 11.17
N LEU A 137 -1.26 2.42 11.39
CA LEU A 137 -0.08 1.58 11.32
C LEU A 137 0.55 1.50 12.72
N VAL A 138 0.58 0.32 13.31
CA VAL A 138 1.12 0.10 14.65
C VAL A 138 2.24 -0.94 14.69
N ARG A 139 2.27 -1.86 13.74
CA ARG A 139 3.23 -2.98 13.73
C ARG A 139 3.78 -3.27 12.33
N GLY A 140 4.89 -3.97 12.30
CA GLY A 140 5.43 -4.58 11.08
C GLY A 140 4.52 -5.68 10.52
N VAL A 141 4.83 -6.14 9.32
CA VAL A 141 4.13 -7.27 8.71
C VAL A 141 4.52 -8.57 9.41
N GLU A 142 3.57 -9.49 9.53
CA GLU A 142 3.75 -10.84 10.13
C GLU A 142 4.17 -10.85 11.61
N ASP A 143 4.06 -9.75 12.35
CA ASP A 143 4.19 -9.77 13.81
C ASP A 143 2.99 -10.51 14.43
N ALA A 144 3.09 -11.84 14.51
CA ALA A 144 2.02 -12.70 15.01
C ALA A 144 1.73 -12.49 16.50
N ALA A 145 2.73 -12.09 17.30
CA ALA A 145 2.51 -11.80 18.72
C ALA A 145 1.64 -10.55 18.89
N ALA A 146 1.92 -9.49 18.14
CA ALA A 146 1.11 -8.28 18.14
C ALA A 146 -0.30 -8.54 17.57
N PHE A 147 -0.40 -9.32 16.49
CA PHE A 147 -1.69 -9.72 15.91
C PHE A 147 -2.60 -10.41 16.95
N ARG A 148 -2.08 -11.42 17.67
CA ARG A 148 -2.86 -12.13 18.71
C ARG A 148 -3.30 -11.23 19.88
N ARG A 149 -2.63 -10.11 20.12
CA ARG A 149 -3.00 -9.11 21.14
C ARG A 149 -3.92 -8.01 20.60
N GLY A 150 -4.42 -8.15 19.37
CA GLY A 150 -5.31 -7.17 18.74
C GLY A 150 -4.59 -5.85 18.32
N MET A 151 -3.26 -5.83 18.32
CA MET A 151 -2.46 -4.69 17.87
C MET A 151 -2.35 -4.71 16.34
N ASN A 152 -3.46 -4.45 15.64
CA ASN A 152 -3.57 -4.61 14.22
C ASN A 152 -3.52 -3.29 13.47
N ASN A 153 -2.90 -3.32 12.29
CA ASN A 153 -2.99 -2.25 11.30
C ASN A 153 -4.41 -2.26 10.70
N SER A 154 -4.91 -1.09 10.35
CA SER A 154 -6.20 -0.94 9.66
C SER A 154 -6.15 0.21 8.66
N ALA A 155 -7.01 0.15 7.64
CA ALA A 155 -7.23 1.25 6.72
C ALA A 155 -8.69 1.29 6.27
N THR A 156 -9.10 2.45 5.77
CA THR A 156 -10.37 2.69 5.10
C THR A 156 -10.12 3.06 3.64
N ALA A 157 -11.10 2.84 2.76
CA ALA A 157 -10.98 3.24 1.36
C ALA A 157 -10.77 4.76 1.24
N ARG A 158 -11.46 5.57 2.06
CA ARG A 158 -11.27 7.02 2.11
C ARG A 158 -9.83 7.40 2.46
N GLY A 159 -9.27 6.81 3.51
CA GLY A 159 -7.90 7.14 3.94
C GLY A 159 -6.85 6.77 2.89
N LEU A 160 -7.00 5.61 2.25
CA LEU A 160 -6.11 5.20 1.15
C LEU A 160 -6.25 6.13 -0.06
N THR A 161 -7.48 6.51 -0.44
CA THR A 161 -7.73 7.44 -1.56
C THR A 161 -7.14 8.81 -1.29
N GLN A 162 -7.33 9.37 -0.08
CA GLN A 162 -6.73 10.64 0.29
C GLN A 162 -5.20 10.58 0.27
N THR A 163 -4.60 9.44 0.65
CA THR A 163 -3.15 9.24 0.52
C THR A 163 -2.71 9.37 -0.94
N MET A 164 -3.41 8.69 -1.86
CA MET A 164 -3.10 8.74 -3.29
C MET A 164 -3.37 10.12 -3.90
N GLU A 165 -4.39 10.83 -3.44
CA GLU A 165 -4.68 12.21 -3.82
C GLU A 165 -3.52 13.15 -3.44
N LEU A 166 -3.04 13.09 -2.18
CA LEU A 166 -1.92 13.91 -1.73
C LEU A 166 -0.63 13.65 -2.54
N ILE A 167 -0.37 12.38 -2.89
CA ILE A 167 0.77 12.02 -3.76
C ILE A 167 0.56 12.59 -5.18
N ALA A 168 -0.64 12.42 -5.77
CA ALA A 168 -0.95 12.87 -7.11
C ALA A 168 -0.88 14.40 -7.25
N GLU A 169 -1.32 15.12 -6.21
CA GLU A 169 -1.27 16.58 -6.15
C GLU A 169 0.10 17.13 -5.71
N LYS A 170 1.08 16.23 -5.46
CA LYS A 170 2.43 16.58 -5.00
C LYS A 170 2.44 17.38 -3.69
N LYS A 171 1.49 17.08 -2.80
CA LYS A 171 1.29 17.75 -1.51
C LYS A 171 1.89 16.99 -0.33
N VAL A 172 2.54 15.85 -0.58
CA VAL A 172 3.20 15.04 0.44
C VAL A 172 4.72 15.18 0.34
N VAL A 173 5.38 15.43 1.46
CA VAL A 173 6.84 15.64 1.59
C VAL A 173 7.31 16.83 0.74
N SER A 174 7.62 16.60 -0.54
CA SER A 174 7.97 17.61 -1.54
C SER A 174 7.44 17.21 -2.91
N GLU A 175 7.44 18.15 -3.87
CA GLU A 175 7.06 17.85 -5.27
C GLU A 175 7.94 16.75 -5.85
N GLN A 176 9.27 16.87 -5.66
CA GLN A 176 10.24 15.91 -6.16
C GLN A 176 10.07 14.51 -5.51
N ALA A 177 9.82 14.46 -4.20
CA ALA A 177 9.55 13.22 -3.50
C ALA A 177 8.27 12.56 -4.03
N SER A 178 7.21 13.33 -4.24
CA SER A 178 5.93 12.83 -4.78
C SER A 178 6.10 12.26 -6.19
N GLU A 179 6.89 12.91 -7.06
CA GLU A 179 7.20 12.39 -8.40
C GLU A 179 7.92 11.04 -8.36
N LYS A 180 8.92 10.90 -7.48
CA LYS A 180 9.62 9.62 -7.28
C LYS A 180 8.68 8.53 -6.73
N MET A 181 7.80 8.86 -5.79
CA MET A 181 6.80 7.92 -5.28
C MET A 181 5.82 7.46 -6.36
N ILE A 182 5.36 8.38 -7.23
CA ILE A 182 4.52 8.05 -8.40
C ILE A 182 5.28 7.11 -9.34
N GLU A 183 6.54 7.37 -9.64
CA GLU A 183 7.37 6.51 -10.49
C GLU A 183 7.46 5.08 -9.92
N ILE A 184 7.70 4.94 -8.61
CA ILE A 184 7.74 3.64 -7.93
C ILE A 184 6.38 2.94 -8.04
N LEU A 185 5.28 3.63 -7.78
CA LEU A 185 3.92 3.08 -7.86
C LEU A 185 3.53 2.66 -9.29
N LEU A 186 3.99 3.39 -10.32
CA LEU A 186 3.81 3.01 -11.74
C LEU A 186 4.53 1.69 -12.09
N GLY A 187 5.56 1.34 -11.34
CA GLY A 187 6.31 0.08 -11.46
C GLY A 187 5.58 -1.15 -10.93
N GLN A 188 4.39 -1.03 -10.32
CA GLN A 188 3.65 -2.17 -9.75
C GLN A 188 3.51 -3.33 -10.75
N GLU A 189 3.93 -4.54 -10.32
CA GLU A 189 3.91 -5.74 -11.17
C GLU A 189 2.57 -6.49 -11.14
N PHE A 190 1.79 -6.41 -10.07
CA PHE A 190 0.48 -7.05 -9.92
C PHE A 190 -0.63 -6.20 -10.54
N LYS A 191 -1.18 -6.61 -11.69
CA LYS A 191 -2.06 -5.77 -12.53
C LYS A 191 -3.48 -6.34 -12.70
N GLU A 192 -3.87 -7.28 -11.86
CA GLU A 192 -5.11 -8.05 -11.99
C GLU A 192 -6.35 -7.28 -11.52
N SER A 193 -6.18 -6.11 -10.84
CA SER A 193 -7.25 -5.33 -10.23
C SER A 193 -7.53 -4.02 -10.96
N ILE A 194 -7.16 -2.86 -10.40
CA ILE A 194 -7.50 -1.54 -10.98
C ILE A 194 -7.13 -1.43 -12.47
N PRO A 195 -5.92 -1.81 -12.94
CA PRO A 195 -5.55 -1.62 -14.34
C PRO A 195 -6.13 -2.65 -15.30
N ALA A 196 -6.64 -3.80 -14.83
CA ALA A 196 -6.89 -4.99 -15.65
C ALA A 196 -7.84 -4.77 -16.85
N LEU A 197 -8.88 -3.97 -16.70
CA LEU A 197 -9.88 -3.70 -17.76
C LEU A 197 -9.79 -2.28 -18.32
N LEU A 198 -8.81 -1.48 -17.90
CA LEU A 198 -8.59 -0.14 -18.43
C LEU A 198 -7.90 -0.20 -19.80
N PRO A 199 -8.06 0.83 -20.66
CA PRO A 199 -7.31 0.92 -21.91
C PRO A 199 -5.80 0.84 -21.67
N LYS A 200 -5.06 0.22 -22.56
CA LYS A 200 -3.59 0.02 -22.42
C LYS A 200 -2.78 1.33 -22.37
N SER A 201 -3.34 2.43 -22.86
CA SER A 201 -2.72 3.75 -22.79
C SER A 201 -2.78 4.37 -21.39
N VAL A 202 -3.76 3.94 -20.58
CA VAL A 202 -3.99 4.48 -19.24
C VAL A 202 -2.93 3.97 -18.28
N LYS A 203 -2.17 4.89 -17.68
CA LYS A 203 -1.20 4.55 -16.65
C LYS A 203 -1.89 4.49 -15.30
N VAL A 204 -1.47 3.54 -14.47
CA VAL A 204 -1.96 3.39 -13.09
C VAL A 204 -0.77 3.28 -12.14
N ALA A 205 -0.61 4.27 -11.28
CA ALA A 205 0.34 4.25 -10.18
C ALA A 205 -0.39 3.67 -8.96
N HIS A 206 -0.10 2.41 -8.56
CA HIS A 206 -0.94 1.73 -7.58
C HIS A 206 -0.18 0.77 -6.66
N LYS A 207 -0.86 0.35 -5.59
CA LYS A 207 -0.39 -0.68 -4.67
C LYS A 207 -1.51 -1.64 -4.35
N THR A 208 -1.28 -2.91 -4.66
CA THR A 208 -2.15 -4.03 -4.30
C THR A 208 -1.91 -4.51 -2.87
N GLY A 209 -2.87 -5.24 -2.30
CA GLY A 209 -2.71 -5.92 -1.02
C GLY A 209 -3.69 -7.08 -0.89
N TRP A 210 -3.22 -8.22 -0.38
CA TRP A 210 -4.07 -9.37 -0.09
C TRP A 210 -3.56 -10.13 1.14
N THR A 211 -4.46 -10.73 1.86
CA THR A 211 -4.19 -11.70 2.92
C THR A 211 -5.51 -12.37 3.32
N GLY A 212 -5.53 -13.70 3.41
CA GLY A 212 -6.74 -14.44 3.73
C GLY A 212 -7.88 -14.13 2.76
N ASP A 213 -8.98 -13.60 3.29
CA ASP A 213 -10.20 -13.28 2.54
C ASP A 213 -10.30 -11.82 2.06
N VAL A 214 -9.23 -11.01 2.24
CA VAL A 214 -9.20 -9.59 1.84
C VAL A 214 -8.30 -9.38 0.62
N TYR A 215 -8.80 -8.54 -0.32
CA TYR A 215 -8.10 -8.12 -1.53
C TYR A 215 -8.34 -6.63 -1.73
N HIS A 216 -7.29 -5.89 -1.98
CA HIS A 216 -7.34 -4.44 -2.08
C HIS A 216 -6.47 -3.95 -3.22
N ASP A 217 -6.86 -2.81 -3.78
CA ASP A 217 -5.99 -2.04 -4.66
C ASP A 217 -6.27 -0.55 -4.45
N THR A 218 -5.22 0.25 -4.39
CA THR A 218 -5.29 1.70 -4.22
C THR A 218 -4.33 2.37 -5.19
N GLY A 219 -4.76 3.41 -5.88
CA GLY A 219 -3.91 4.01 -6.90
C GLY A 219 -4.39 5.35 -7.44
N ILE A 220 -3.54 5.90 -8.30
CA ILE A 220 -3.76 7.09 -9.11
C ILE A 220 -3.90 6.63 -10.55
N VAL A 221 -5.04 6.86 -11.14
CA VAL A 221 -5.33 6.53 -12.54
C VAL A 221 -5.13 7.78 -13.39
N TYR A 222 -4.38 7.66 -14.47
CA TYR A 222 -4.06 8.73 -15.42
C TYR A 222 -4.78 8.51 -16.76
N PRO A 223 -6.02 8.96 -16.90
CA PRO A 223 -6.75 8.88 -18.18
C PRO A 223 -6.11 9.80 -19.24
N ASP A 224 -6.31 9.46 -20.51
CA ASP A 224 -5.86 10.31 -21.60
C ASP A 224 -6.68 11.61 -21.65
N GLY A 225 -6.01 12.74 -21.82
CA GLY A 225 -6.64 14.03 -22.09
C GLY A 225 -7.29 14.75 -20.90
N ARG A 226 -7.15 14.23 -19.67
CA ARG A 226 -7.66 14.88 -18.45
C ARG A 226 -6.73 14.69 -17.25
N ARG A 227 -7.00 15.42 -16.14
CA ARG A 227 -6.30 15.22 -14.88
C ARG A 227 -6.63 13.83 -14.29
N PRO A 228 -5.71 13.26 -13.47
CA PRO A 228 -5.91 11.96 -12.86
C PRO A 228 -7.06 11.95 -11.84
N TYR A 229 -7.42 10.75 -11.41
CA TYR A 229 -8.25 10.53 -10.23
C TYR A 229 -7.58 9.52 -9.29
N ALA A 230 -7.81 9.67 -7.98
CA ALA A 230 -7.43 8.71 -6.97
C ALA A 230 -8.56 7.70 -6.76
N LEU A 231 -8.23 6.41 -6.62
CA LEU A 231 -9.19 5.32 -6.46
C LEU A 231 -8.64 4.29 -5.45
N SER A 232 -9.48 3.90 -4.51
CA SER A 232 -9.21 2.76 -3.63
C SER A 232 -10.41 1.82 -3.63
N ILE A 233 -10.14 0.53 -3.80
CA ILE A 233 -11.13 -0.55 -3.72
C ILE A 233 -10.64 -1.54 -2.67
N MET A 234 -11.44 -1.74 -1.62
CA MET A 234 -11.15 -2.68 -0.54
C MET A 234 -12.23 -3.73 -0.47
N THR A 235 -11.83 -4.98 -0.25
CA THR A 235 -12.78 -6.11 -0.23
C THR A 235 -12.52 -7.03 0.96
N ARG A 236 -13.57 -7.73 1.41
CA ARG A 236 -13.50 -8.78 2.43
C ARG A 236 -14.56 -9.86 2.15
N GLY A 237 -14.29 -11.09 2.58
CA GLY A 237 -15.19 -12.22 2.42
C GLY A 237 -15.05 -12.93 1.06
N PHE A 238 -13.94 -12.70 0.35
CA PHE A 238 -13.62 -13.43 -0.88
C PHE A 238 -12.76 -14.66 -0.57
N SER A 239 -12.97 -15.73 -1.33
CA SER A 239 -12.25 -16.97 -1.09
C SER A 239 -10.78 -16.87 -1.47
N GLU A 240 -9.88 -17.24 -0.56
CA GLU A 240 -8.46 -17.36 -0.85
C GLU A 240 -8.15 -18.41 -1.93
N ALA A 241 -9.00 -19.43 -2.04
CA ALA A 241 -8.88 -20.45 -3.09
C ALA A 241 -9.35 -19.96 -4.48
N GLN A 242 -10.01 -18.79 -4.56
CA GLN A 242 -10.55 -18.22 -5.80
C GLN A 242 -10.28 -16.70 -5.85
N PRO A 243 -9.02 -16.28 -5.86
CA PRO A 243 -8.64 -14.86 -5.86
C PRO A 243 -9.14 -14.10 -7.10
N ASP A 244 -9.29 -14.80 -8.22
CA ASP A 244 -9.74 -14.22 -9.49
C ASP A 244 -11.11 -13.54 -9.38
N GLU A 245 -11.99 -14.02 -8.49
CA GLU A 245 -13.30 -13.40 -8.29
C GLU A 245 -13.17 -11.99 -7.69
N ALA A 246 -12.28 -11.82 -6.71
CA ALA A 246 -12.03 -10.52 -6.09
C ALA A 246 -11.37 -9.55 -7.09
N HIS A 247 -10.35 -10.03 -7.81
CA HIS A 247 -9.64 -9.25 -8.83
C HIS A 247 -10.58 -8.81 -9.96
N ALA A 248 -11.40 -9.73 -10.51
CA ALA A 248 -12.38 -9.41 -11.53
C ALA A 248 -13.39 -8.36 -11.06
N ARG A 249 -13.88 -8.47 -9.82
CA ARG A 249 -14.81 -7.50 -9.26
C ARG A 249 -14.18 -6.11 -9.10
N MET A 250 -12.95 -6.04 -8.63
CA MET A 250 -12.21 -4.76 -8.53
C MET A 250 -11.95 -4.16 -9.91
N ALA A 251 -11.60 -4.97 -10.90
CA ALA A 251 -11.40 -4.54 -12.28
C ALA A 251 -12.69 -3.98 -12.92
N GLU A 252 -13.82 -4.66 -12.73
CA GLU A 252 -15.14 -4.19 -13.20
C GLU A 252 -15.53 -2.85 -12.57
N ILE A 253 -15.31 -2.67 -11.26
CA ILE A 253 -15.56 -1.41 -10.56
C ILE A 253 -14.66 -0.31 -11.12
N SER A 254 -13.37 -0.58 -11.27
CA SER A 254 -12.42 0.38 -11.85
C SER A 254 -12.83 0.81 -13.25
N LYS A 255 -13.20 -0.16 -14.10
CA LYS A 255 -13.66 0.13 -15.48
C LYS A 255 -14.93 0.97 -15.50
N PHE A 256 -15.90 0.66 -14.63
CA PHE A 256 -17.14 1.45 -14.53
C PHE A 256 -16.86 2.89 -14.11
N ILE A 257 -15.98 3.11 -13.13
CA ILE A 257 -15.57 4.45 -12.68
C ILE A 257 -14.88 5.20 -13.84
N TYR A 258 -13.94 4.54 -14.49
CA TYR A 258 -13.24 5.11 -15.65
C TYR A 258 -14.23 5.59 -16.72
N ASP A 259 -15.22 4.75 -17.10
CA ASP A 259 -16.20 5.10 -18.14
C ASP A 259 -17.15 6.23 -17.71
N LYS A 260 -17.31 6.48 -16.43
CA LYS A 260 -18.17 7.56 -15.90
C LYS A 260 -17.46 8.89 -15.77
N LEU A 261 -16.13 8.86 -15.64
CA LEU A 261 -15.30 10.05 -15.49
C LEU A 261 -14.70 10.56 -16.82
N GLN A 262 -14.98 9.88 -17.95
CA GLN A 262 -14.51 10.30 -19.30
C GLN A 262 -15.31 11.46 -19.89
#